data_a480c50b58326162a271a94d35233728
#
_entry.id   a480c50b58326162a271a94d35233728
#
_cell.length_a   1.000
_cell.length_b   1.000
_cell.length_c   1.000
_cell.angle_alpha   90.00
_cell.angle_beta   90.00
_cell.angle_gamma   90.00
#
_symmetry.space_group_name_H-M   'P 1'
#
loop_
_entity.id
_entity.type
_entity.pdbx_description
1 polymer ?
#
loop_
_entity_poly.entity_id
_entity_poly.type
_entity_poly.pdbx_seq_one_letter_code
_entity_poly.pdbx_strand_id
1 'polypeptide(L)'
;EITTRLVGSEMCIRDRGSRLGVLTKNLAKPAVPYGGKYRIIDFPLSNCVNSGIETVGVLTQYQPLVLNDYIGSGQPWDLDSMDAGVHMLAPYQRGRKADWYKGTANAIYQNIPFIERYHPDYVVILSGDHIYKMDYSKMIAYHKEKEADCTIAQIEVPWEEAPRFGILNTREDGSIYEFDEKPKKPKSNKASMGIYVFSWSKLRKYLEQDEADSKSSNDFGKDLLPAMLEAGERMFAYEFNGYWKDVGTIESLCCLLYT
;
A
#
# COMPACT_ATOMS: atom_id res chain seq x y z
N GLU A 1 18.45 -6.14 16.76
CA GLU A 1 17.74 -4.88 16.46
C GLU A 1 17.08 -5.03 15.09
N ILE A 2 15.76 -4.92 15.05
CA ILE A 2 15.01 -5.11 13.81
C ILE A 2 14.92 -3.75 13.15
N THR A 3 15.81 -3.47 12.22
CA THR A 3 15.71 -2.26 11.39
C THR A 3 14.66 -2.50 10.29
N THR A 4 13.39 -2.51 10.68
CA THR A 4 12.30 -2.52 9.69
C THR A 4 12.02 -1.08 9.31
N ARG A 5 12.45 -0.69 8.12
CA ARG A 5 12.23 0.65 7.60
C ARG A 5 11.17 0.58 6.50
N LEU A 6 10.16 1.41 6.63
CA LEU A 6 9.00 1.41 5.77
C LEU A 6 9.16 2.43 4.65
N VAL A 7 8.71 2.06 3.46
CA VAL A 7 8.48 3.00 2.37
C VAL A 7 7.11 2.73 1.75
N GLY A 8 6.34 3.77 1.72
CA GLY A 8 5.22 3.88 0.81
C GLY A 8 3.85 3.61 1.37
N SER A 9 3.12 4.65 1.70
CA SER A 9 1.69 4.61 1.51
C SER A 9 1.42 4.92 0.04
N GLU A 10 1.00 3.90 -0.68
CA GLU A 10 0.62 4.06 -2.06
C GLU A 10 -0.70 4.82 -2.14
N MET A 11 -0.64 6.03 -2.65
CA MET A 11 -1.85 6.69 -3.10
C MET A 11 -2.14 6.22 -4.52
N CYS A 12 -3.32 5.65 -4.72
CA CYS A 12 -3.79 5.20 -6.03
C CYS A 12 -3.64 6.33 -7.06
N ILE A 13 -2.58 6.24 -7.87
CA ILE A 13 -2.12 7.26 -8.81
C ILE A 13 -3.17 7.58 -9.86
N ARG A 14 -4.08 6.65 -10.13
CA ARG A 14 -5.14 6.77 -11.13
C ARG A 14 -6.50 7.10 -10.53
N ASP A 15 -6.72 6.83 -9.25
CA ASP A 15 -8.04 7.07 -8.68
C ASP A 15 -8.13 8.52 -8.17
N ARG A 16 -8.70 9.36 -9.02
CA ARG A 16 -9.12 10.72 -8.63
C ARG A 16 -10.17 10.69 -7.52
N GLY A 17 -10.48 9.50 -6.97
CA GLY A 17 -11.57 9.33 -6.03
C GLY A 17 -12.92 9.73 -6.63
N SER A 18 -13.07 9.58 -7.97
CA SER A 18 -14.25 10.06 -8.71
C SER A 18 -15.56 9.53 -8.13
N ARG A 19 -15.52 8.34 -7.51
CA ARG A 19 -16.67 7.72 -6.83
C ARG A 19 -17.05 8.40 -5.50
N LEU A 20 -16.16 9.20 -4.92
CA LEU A 20 -16.43 10.06 -3.76
C LEU A 20 -16.97 11.45 -4.16
N GLY A 21 -17.12 11.71 -5.45
CA GLY A 21 -17.78 12.88 -6.01
C GLY A 21 -17.20 14.19 -5.51
N VAL A 22 -18.04 14.98 -4.83
CA VAL A 22 -17.68 16.34 -4.34
C VAL A 22 -16.53 16.31 -3.34
N LEU A 23 -16.35 15.23 -2.56
CA LEU A 23 -15.34 15.13 -1.50
C LEU A 23 -13.92 15.09 -2.03
N THR A 24 -13.73 14.58 -3.26
CA THR A 24 -12.42 14.46 -3.88
C THR A 24 -12.22 15.40 -5.07
N LYS A 25 -13.14 16.35 -5.27
CA LYS A 25 -13.01 17.32 -6.35
C LYS A 25 -11.72 18.16 -6.26
N ASN A 26 -11.36 18.56 -5.04
CA ASN A 26 -10.20 19.41 -4.74
C ASN A 26 -9.27 18.79 -3.66
N LEU A 27 -9.46 17.53 -3.32
CA LEU A 27 -8.70 16.83 -2.30
C LEU A 27 -8.22 15.48 -2.82
N ALA A 28 -7.01 15.11 -2.45
CA ALA A 28 -6.57 13.72 -2.55
C ALA A 28 -7.42 12.85 -1.62
N LYS A 29 -7.74 11.61 -2.04
CA LYS A 29 -8.58 10.68 -1.26
C LYS A 29 -8.10 10.49 0.20
N PRO A 30 -6.80 10.30 0.48
CA PRO A 30 -6.30 10.21 1.86
C PRO A 30 -6.48 11.48 2.70
N ALA A 31 -6.64 12.63 2.06
CA ALA A 31 -6.89 13.90 2.75
C ALA A 31 -8.37 14.12 3.11
N VAL A 32 -9.27 13.22 2.70
CA VAL A 32 -10.70 13.33 2.99
C VAL A 32 -10.93 13.23 4.50
N PRO A 33 -11.67 14.19 5.11
CA PRO A 33 -11.99 14.16 6.54
C PRO A 33 -12.82 12.93 6.93
N TYR A 34 -12.52 12.39 8.11
CA TYR A 34 -13.22 11.27 8.70
C TYR A 34 -13.49 11.53 10.19
N GLY A 35 -14.72 11.26 10.63
CA GLY A 35 -15.10 11.38 12.05
C GLY A 35 -14.95 12.79 12.64
N GLY A 36 -14.92 13.84 11.81
CA GLY A 36 -14.85 15.25 12.22
C GLY A 36 -13.46 15.71 12.71
N LYS A 37 -12.55 14.80 13.05
CA LYS A 37 -11.22 15.12 13.59
C LYS A 37 -10.09 14.58 12.73
N TYR A 38 -10.25 13.40 12.16
CA TYR A 38 -9.22 12.66 11.44
C TYR A 38 -9.38 12.81 9.93
N ARG A 39 -8.35 12.37 9.20
CA ARG A 39 -8.38 12.10 7.76
C ARG A 39 -8.06 10.62 7.53
N ILE A 40 -8.35 10.12 6.35
CA ILE A 40 -8.12 8.70 6.03
C ILE A 40 -6.64 8.32 6.24
N ILE A 41 -5.70 9.20 5.90
CA ILE A 41 -4.26 8.98 6.05
C ILE A 41 -3.80 8.78 7.51
N ASP A 42 -4.57 9.23 8.49
CA ASP A 42 -4.21 9.08 9.91
C ASP A 42 -4.14 7.62 10.33
N PHE A 43 -4.96 6.76 9.73
CA PHE A 43 -5.00 5.35 10.06
C PHE A 43 -3.70 4.62 9.69
N PRO A 44 -3.22 4.64 8.42
CA PRO A 44 -1.96 4.00 8.09
C PRO A 44 -0.77 4.65 8.80
N LEU A 45 -0.71 5.98 8.97
CA LEU A 45 0.39 6.62 9.70
C LEU A 45 0.40 6.21 11.17
N SER A 46 -0.75 6.20 11.84
CA SER A 46 -0.86 5.73 13.23
C SER A 46 -0.51 4.26 13.38
N ASN A 47 -0.92 3.41 12.41
CA ASN A 47 -0.52 2.00 12.41
C ASN A 47 1.00 1.84 12.24
N CYS A 48 1.67 2.66 11.42
CA CYS A 48 3.12 2.66 11.28
C CYS A 48 3.81 2.91 12.62
N VAL A 49 3.46 4.00 13.28
CA VAL A 49 4.07 4.39 14.57
C VAL A 49 3.81 3.32 15.62
N ASN A 50 2.57 2.86 15.75
CA ASN A 50 2.21 1.81 16.71
C ASN A 50 2.87 0.45 16.43
N SER A 51 3.42 0.26 15.22
CA SER A 51 4.16 -0.93 14.80
C SER A 51 5.69 -0.75 14.89
N GLY A 52 6.17 0.38 15.42
CA GLY A 52 7.59 0.69 15.51
C GLY A 52 8.25 1.02 14.16
N ILE A 53 7.46 1.52 13.21
CA ILE A 53 7.96 1.95 11.90
C ILE A 53 8.21 3.44 11.96
N GLU A 54 9.48 3.83 11.89
CA GLU A 54 9.92 5.19 12.11
C GLU A 54 10.14 5.99 10.82
N THR A 55 10.29 5.31 9.67
CA THR A 55 10.50 5.97 8.37
C THR A 55 9.37 5.66 7.44
N VAL A 56 8.67 6.70 6.99
CA VAL A 56 7.50 6.58 6.10
C VAL A 56 7.67 7.48 4.88
N GLY A 57 7.61 6.91 3.69
CA GLY A 57 7.50 7.66 2.43
C GLY A 57 6.06 7.74 1.98
N VAL A 58 5.51 8.93 1.85
CA VAL A 58 4.16 9.15 1.32
C VAL A 58 4.24 9.59 -0.13
N LEU A 59 3.85 8.71 -1.04
CA LEU A 59 3.87 9.00 -2.47
C LEU A 59 2.63 9.79 -2.87
N THR A 60 2.84 10.97 -3.45
CA THR A 60 1.76 11.90 -3.80
C THR A 60 1.87 12.34 -5.24
N GLN A 61 0.76 12.40 -5.95
CA GLN A 61 0.72 12.88 -7.33
C GLN A 61 -0.48 13.79 -7.61
N TYR A 62 -1.67 13.42 -7.13
CA TYR A 62 -2.90 14.15 -7.39
C TYR A 62 -3.28 15.02 -6.20
N GLN A 63 -3.52 16.34 -6.43
CA GLN A 63 -3.94 17.31 -5.40
C GLN A 63 -3.12 17.21 -4.09
N PRO A 64 -1.78 17.27 -4.15
CA PRO A 64 -0.94 16.95 -2.99
C PRO A 64 -0.96 18.05 -1.92
N LEU A 65 -1.30 19.29 -2.27
CA LEU A 65 -1.10 20.46 -1.40
C LEU A 65 -1.74 20.28 -0.02
N VAL A 66 -3.05 20.02 0.02
CA VAL A 66 -3.79 19.88 1.29
C VAL A 66 -3.29 18.68 2.11
N LEU A 67 -2.89 17.60 1.45
CA LEU A 67 -2.33 16.44 2.14
C LEU A 67 -0.95 16.76 2.71
N ASN A 68 -0.10 17.41 1.94
CA ASN A 68 1.24 17.83 2.38
C ASN A 68 1.16 18.79 3.57
N ASP A 69 0.27 19.79 3.50
CA ASP A 69 0.05 20.74 4.59
C ASP A 69 -0.46 20.04 5.86
N TYR A 70 -1.33 19.04 5.69
CA TYR A 70 -1.88 18.29 6.81
C TYR A 70 -0.85 17.38 7.49
N ILE A 71 -0.05 16.67 6.71
CA ILE A 71 1.00 15.79 7.23
C ILE A 71 2.14 16.63 7.82
N GLY A 72 2.51 17.74 7.16
CA GLY A 72 3.57 18.61 7.61
C GLY A 72 4.89 17.86 7.82
N SER A 73 5.50 18.05 8.99
CA SER A 73 6.71 17.33 9.40
C SER A 73 6.47 15.93 9.98
N GLY A 74 5.20 15.53 10.15
CA GLY A 74 4.86 14.26 10.80
C GLY A 74 4.71 14.34 12.33
N GLN A 75 4.84 15.52 12.92
CA GLN A 75 4.77 15.72 14.37
C GLN A 75 3.54 15.10 15.05
N PRO A 76 2.30 15.15 14.47
CA PRO A 76 1.13 14.55 15.11
C PRO A 76 1.24 13.03 15.33
N TRP A 77 2.18 12.37 14.65
CA TRP A 77 2.44 10.94 14.75
C TRP A 77 3.83 10.61 15.30
N ASP A 78 4.57 11.58 15.87
CA ASP A 78 5.97 11.40 16.28
C ASP A 78 6.89 10.92 15.14
N LEU A 79 6.56 11.29 13.89
CA LEU A 79 7.32 10.96 12.67
C LEU A 79 8.13 12.17 12.18
N ASP A 80 8.75 12.93 13.08
CA ASP A 80 9.52 14.14 12.80
C ASP A 80 11.00 14.05 13.24
N SER A 81 11.50 12.82 13.38
CA SER A 81 12.91 12.57 13.71
C SER A 81 13.86 13.04 12.59
N MET A 82 15.07 13.47 12.94
CA MET A 82 16.09 13.94 11.98
C MET A 82 16.57 12.83 11.03
N ASP A 83 16.69 11.58 11.51
CA ASP A 83 17.23 10.45 10.75
C ASP A 83 16.14 9.50 10.23
N ALA A 84 14.90 9.79 10.56
CA ALA A 84 13.72 9.01 10.20
C ALA A 84 12.54 9.96 9.93
N GLY A 85 11.30 9.49 10.02
CA GLY A 85 10.12 10.34 9.95
C GLY A 85 9.35 10.21 8.65
N VAL A 86 8.38 11.11 8.44
CA VAL A 86 7.56 11.10 7.23
C VAL A 86 8.19 11.96 6.14
N HIS A 87 8.24 11.39 4.94
CA HIS A 87 8.79 12.06 3.75
C HIS A 87 7.73 12.10 2.65
N MET A 88 7.48 13.30 2.11
CA MET A 88 6.58 13.47 0.97
C MET A 88 7.35 13.22 -0.32
N LEU A 89 6.94 12.20 -1.06
CA LEU A 89 7.59 11.75 -2.28
C LEU A 89 6.68 12.04 -3.48
N ALA A 90 6.95 13.13 -4.16
CA ALA A 90 6.26 13.50 -5.40
C ALA A 90 7.09 13.05 -6.61
N PRO A 91 6.46 12.78 -7.77
CA PRO A 91 7.19 12.55 -9.00
C PRO A 91 8.04 13.78 -9.33
N TYR A 92 9.25 13.55 -9.80
CA TYR A 92 10.18 14.63 -10.13
C TYR A 92 10.81 14.42 -11.51
N GLN A 93 11.27 15.52 -12.07
CA GLN A 93 11.88 15.50 -13.38
C GLN A 93 13.30 14.87 -13.31
N ARG A 94 13.51 13.82 -14.09
CA ARG A 94 14.83 13.25 -14.36
C ARG A 94 15.27 13.65 -15.77
N GLY A 95 16.23 14.56 -15.87
CA GLY A 95 16.70 15.07 -17.16
C GLY A 95 15.72 16.04 -17.83
N ARG A 96 15.41 15.83 -19.14
CA ARG A 96 14.54 16.72 -19.94
C ARG A 96 13.07 16.35 -19.92
N LYS A 97 12.70 15.18 -19.35
CA LYS A 97 11.31 14.71 -19.27
C LYS A 97 10.86 14.69 -17.82
N ALA A 98 9.67 15.21 -17.56
CA ALA A 98 8.97 15.01 -16.29
C ALA A 98 8.20 13.69 -16.40
N ASP A 99 8.56 12.72 -15.59
CA ASP A 99 7.89 11.43 -15.60
C ASP A 99 6.94 11.35 -14.39
N TRP A 100 5.65 11.47 -14.67
CA TRP A 100 4.60 11.14 -13.71
C TRP A 100 4.69 9.65 -13.35
N TYR A 101 4.23 9.29 -12.15
CA TYR A 101 4.08 7.87 -11.80
C TYR A 101 3.11 7.19 -12.79
N LYS A 102 3.57 6.18 -13.50
CA LYS A 102 2.78 5.49 -14.53
C LYS A 102 1.80 4.49 -13.93
N GLY A 103 2.15 3.93 -12.77
CA GLY A 103 1.40 2.94 -12.01
C GLY A 103 1.95 2.80 -10.61
N THR A 104 1.37 1.89 -9.86
CA THR A 104 1.67 1.68 -8.45
C THR A 104 3.10 1.16 -8.24
N ALA A 105 3.52 0.19 -9.05
CA ALA A 105 4.88 -0.32 -9.03
C ALA A 105 5.91 0.73 -9.49
N ASN A 106 5.59 1.51 -10.54
CA ASN A 106 6.47 2.59 -11.01
C ASN A 106 6.68 3.69 -9.95
N ALA A 107 5.69 3.97 -9.10
CA ALA A 107 5.85 4.93 -8.02
C ALA A 107 6.93 4.50 -7.02
N ILE A 108 6.96 3.22 -6.66
CA ILE A 108 8.01 2.68 -5.80
C ILE A 108 9.35 2.62 -6.54
N TYR A 109 9.35 2.20 -7.81
CA TYR A 109 10.56 2.18 -8.64
C TYR A 109 11.26 3.54 -8.71
N GLN A 110 10.52 4.61 -8.95
CA GLN A 110 11.09 5.96 -9.01
C GLN A 110 11.72 6.39 -7.68
N ASN A 111 11.29 5.81 -6.57
CA ASN A 111 11.75 6.13 -5.22
C ASN A 111 12.75 5.10 -4.64
N ILE A 112 13.27 4.16 -5.46
CA ILE A 112 14.35 3.25 -5.05
C ILE A 112 15.52 3.99 -4.37
N PRO A 113 16.03 5.14 -4.90
CA PRO A 113 17.13 5.85 -4.25
C PRO A 113 16.79 6.37 -2.85
N PHE A 114 15.52 6.70 -2.59
CA PHE A 114 15.07 7.08 -1.25
C PHE A 114 15.10 5.87 -0.31
N ILE A 115 14.58 4.73 -0.75
CA ILE A 115 14.53 3.50 0.04
C ILE A 115 15.95 3.04 0.40
N GLU A 116 16.85 3.07 -0.57
CA GLU A 116 18.23 2.61 -0.40
C GLU A 116 19.05 3.44 0.58
N ARG A 117 18.72 4.70 0.81
CA ARG A 117 19.34 5.53 1.84
C ARG A 117 19.26 4.90 3.23
N TYR A 118 18.25 4.08 3.46
CA TYR A 118 17.97 3.45 4.75
C TYR A 118 18.44 2.01 4.82
N HIS A 119 18.89 1.41 3.72
CA HIS A 119 19.36 0.01 3.63
C HIS A 119 18.42 -0.99 4.31
N PRO A 120 17.12 -1.03 3.96
CA PRO A 120 16.18 -1.91 4.61
C PRO A 120 16.35 -3.36 4.13
N ASP A 121 16.11 -4.33 5.05
CA ASP A 121 15.93 -5.72 4.67
C ASP A 121 14.51 -5.96 4.14
N TYR A 122 13.53 -5.26 4.74
CA TYR A 122 12.11 -5.42 4.45
C TYR A 122 11.45 -4.06 4.20
N VAL A 123 10.49 -4.06 3.28
CA VAL A 123 9.68 -2.89 2.95
C VAL A 123 8.21 -3.25 3.09
N VAL A 124 7.45 -2.40 3.77
CA VAL A 124 5.99 -2.53 3.86
C VAL A 124 5.34 -1.53 2.92
N ILE A 125 4.52 -2.01 2.01
CA ILE A 125 3.74 -1.19 1.07
C ILE A 125 2.30 -1.13 1.58
N LEU A 126 1.76 0.09 1.70
CA LEU A 126 0.45 0.34 2.26
C LEU A 126 -0.42 1.14 1.29
N SER A 127 -1.71 0.85 1.25
CA SER A 127 -2.69 1.75 0.65
C SER A 127 -3.04 2.88 1.62
N GLY A 128 -2.98 4.13 1.14
CA GLY A 128 -3.27 5.33 1.95
C GLY A 128 -4.75 5.71 2.03
N ASP A 129 -5.65 4.85 1.52
CA ASP A 129 -7.08 5.16 1.35
C ASP A 129 -8.01 4.17 2.06
N HIS A 130 -7.47 3.40 3.00
CA HIS A 130 -8.19 2.42 3.80
C HIS A 130 -8.29 2.84 5.27
N ILE A 131 -9.37 2.44 5.92
CA ILE A 131 -9.61 2.64 7.35
C ILE A 131 -9.54 1.28 8.05
N TYR A 132 -8.56 1.13 8.94
CA TYR A 132 -8.32 -0.09 9.70
C TYR A 132 -7.32 0.18 10.83
N LYS A 133 -7.26 -0.72 11.80
CA LYS A 133 -6.25 -0.73 12.86
C LYS A 133 -5.48 -2.04 12.81
N MET A 134 -4.19 -1.98 12.51
CA MET A 134 -3.33 -3.14 12.32
C MET A 134 -1.95 -2.89 12.93
N ASP A 135 -1.41 -3.92 13.56
CA ASP A 135 -0.02 -3.99 14.01
C ASP A 135 0.82 -4.69 12.94
N TYR A 136 1.57 -3.92 12.17
CA TYR A 136 2.40 -4.46 11.10
C TYR A 136 3.58 -5.28 11.62
N SER A 137 4.01 -5.09 12.87
CA SER A 137 5.11 -5.86 13.46
C SER A 137 4.82 -7.36 13.45
N LYS A 138 3.56 -7.73 13.65
CA LYS A 138 3.10 -9.14 13.60
C LYS A 138 3.17 -9.73 12.19
N MET A 139 2.77 -8.94 11.19
CA MET A 139 2.87 -9.35 9.79
C MET A 139 4.33 -9.48 9.33
N ILE A 140 5.20 -8.59 9.80
CA ILE A 140 6.64 -8.65 9.53
C ILE A 140 7.27 -9.88 10.23
N ALA A 141 6.89 -10.17 11.47
CA ALA A 141 7.33 -11.36 12.15
C ALA A 141 6.91 -12.64 11.41
N TYR A 142 5.67 -12.70 10.94
CA TYR A 142 5.17 -13.80 10.11
C TYR A 142 5.94 -13.92 8.79
N HIS A 143 6.23 -12.80 8.12
CA HIS A 143 7.04 -12.77 6.90
C HIS A 143 8.42 -13.38 7.11
N LYS A 144 9.07 -13.05 8.25
CA LYS A 144 10.36 -13.60 8.64
C LYS A 144 10.27 -15.09 8.98
N GLU A 145 9.26 -15.50 9.74
CA GLU A 145 9.03 -16.91 10.12
C GLU A 145 8.85 -17.79 8.88
N LYS A 146 8.10 -17.31 7.89
CA LYS A 146 7.89 -18.01 6.61
C LYS A 146 9.06 -17.89 5.65
N GLU A 147 10.09 -17.13 5.99
CA GLU A 147 11.18 -16.76 5.09
C GLU A 147 10.63 -16.30 3.74
N ALA A 148 9.55 -15.51 3.75
CA ALA A 148 8.82 -15.12 2.57
C ALA A 148 9.58 -14.09 1.72
N ASP A 149 9.33 -14.08 0.43
CA ASP A 149 9.77 -13.03 -0.48
C ASP A 149 8.73 -11.92 -0.59
N CYS A 150 7.44 -12.32 -0.45
CA CYS A 150 6.30 -11.41 -0.35
C CYS A 150 5.27 -11.97 0.63
N THR A 151 4.72 -11.12 1.48
CA THR A 151 3.55 -11.44 2.31
C THR A 151 2.44 -10.44 2.03
N ILE A 152 1.24 -10.90 1.79
CA ILE A 152 0.06 -10.09 1.46
C ILE A 152 -0.94 -10.20 2.61
N ALA A 153 -1.37 -9.08 3.18
CA ALA A 153 -2.46 -9.10 4.13
C ALA A 153 -3.78 -9.40 3.41
N GLN A 154 -4.53 -10.37 3.94
CA GLN A 154 -5.83 -10.77 3.42
C GLN A 154 -6.92 -10.62 4.48
N ILE A 155 -8.14 -10.40 4.01
CA ILE A 155 -9.36 -10.42 4.82
C ILE A 155 -10.47 -11.15 4.06
N GLU A 156 -11.33 -11.86 4.78
CA GLU A 156 -12.54 -12.42 4.17
C GLU A 156 -13.59 -11.33 3.97
N VAL A 157 -14.13 -11.24 2.76
CA VAL A 157 -15.18 -10.30 2.40
C VAL A 157 -16.45 -11.05 1.96
N PRO A 158 -17.64 -10.41 1.98
CA PRO A 158 -18.82 -10.99 1.35
C PRO A 158 -18.55 -11.35 -0.11
N TRP A 159 -19.06 -12.49 -0.57
CA TRP A 159 -18.85 -12.97 -1.95
C TRP A 159 -19.25 -11.96 -3.03
N GLU A 160 -20.27 -11.15 -2.74
CA GLU A 160 -20.78 -10.10 -3.62
C GLU A 160 -19.77 -8.95 -3.78
N GLU A 161 -18.93 -8.72 -2.77
CA GLU A 161 -17.88 -7.68 -2.80
C GLU A 161 -16.56 -8.19 -3.39
N ALA A 162 -16.32 -9.51 -3.37
CA ALA A 162 -15.05 -10.12 -3.82
C ALA A 162 -14.59 -9.67 -5.22
N PRO A 163 -15.47 -9.51 -6.25
CA PRO A 163 -15.04 -9.05 -7.58
C PRO A 163 -14.43 -7.63 -7.62
N ARG A 164 -14.49 -6.89 -6.52
CA ARG A 164 -13.94 -5.52 -6.44
C ARG A 164 -12.46 -5.50 -6.04
N PHE A 165 -11.95 -6.61 -5.53
CA PHE A 165 -10.63 -6.73 -4.93
C PHE A 165 -9.72 -7.70 -5.68
N GLY A 166 -8.43 -7.62 -5.44
CA GLY A 166 -7.51 -8.70 -5.76
C GLY A 166 -7.80 -9.89 -4.85
N ILE A 167 -7.96 -11.07 -5.42
CA ILE A 167 -8.35 -12.28 -4.70
C ILE A 167 -7.17 -13.23 -4.59
N LEU A 168 -6.95 -13.72 -3.37
CA LEU A 168 -5.91 -14.64 -3.03
C LEU A 168 -6.46 -16.07 -2.97
N ASN A 169 -5.78 -16.98 -3.67
CA ASN A 169 -6.02 -18.40 -3.56
C ASN A 169 -4.84 -19.04 -2.85
N THR A 170 -5.08 -19.57 -1.64
CA THR A 170 -4.04 -20.03 -0.70
C THR A 170 -4.16 -21.52 -0.42
N ARG A 171 -3.03 -22.17 -0.11
CA ARG A 171 -2.98 -23.51 0.47
C ARG A 171 -3.20 -23.44 1.98
N GLU A 172 -3.28 -24.61 2.61
CA GLU A 172 -3.46 -24.74 4.08
C GLU A 172 -2.32 -24.14 4.89
N ASP A 173 -1.11 -24.12 4.35
CA ASP A 173 0.08 -23.52 4.98
C ASP A 173 0.16 -21.98 4.85
N GLY A 174 -0.84 -21.38 4.17
CA GLY A 174 -0.91 -19.97 3.88
C GLY A 174 -0.13 -19.54 2.63
N SER A 175 0.54 -20.45 1.93
CA SER A 175 1.22 -20.13 0.68
C SER A 175 0.22 -19.77 -0.43
N ILE A 176 0.52 -18.71 -1.18
CA ILE A 176 -0.33 -18.23 -2.27
C ILE A 176 0.08 -18.97 -3.54
N TYR A 177 -0.88 -19.59 -4.23
CA TYR A 177 -0.63 -20.27 -5.49
C TYR A 177 -1.25 -19.55 -6.69
N GLU A 178 -2.18 -18.61 -6.45
CA GLU A 178 -2.83 -17.84 -7.50
C GLU A 178 -3.29 -16.49 -6.94
N PHE A 179 -3.15 -15.44 -7.73
CA PHE A 179 -3.65 -14.09 -7.45
C PHE A 179 -4.44 -13.60 -8.64
N ASP A 180 -5.69 -13.22 -8.42
CA ASP A 180 -6.61 -12.73 -9.44
C ASP A 180 -6.98 -11.28 -9.18
N GLU A 181 -6.56 -10.34 -10.02
CA GLU A 181 -6.93 -8.93 -9.88
C GLU A 181 -8.34 -8.67 -10.40
N LYS A 182 -9.25 -8.41 -9.47
CA LYS A 182 -10.66 -8.08 -9.73
C LYS A 182 -11.39 -9.07 -10.66
N PRO A 183 -11.41 -10.36 -10.31
CA PRO A 183 -12.01 -11.38 -11.16
C PRO A 183 -13.53 -11.24 -11.23
N LYS A 184 -14.12 -11.43 -12.42
CA LYS A 184 -15.58 -11.44 -12.58
C LYS A 184 -16.25 -12.60 -11.83
N LYS A 185 -15.55 -13.71 -11.65
CA LYS A 185 -16.00 -14.91 -10.94
C LYS A 185 -14.88 -15.34 -10.00
N PRO A 186 -14.82 -14.82 -8.77
CA PRO A 186 -13.78 -15.15 -7.81
C PRO A 186 -13.87 -16.63 -7.39
N LYS A 187 -12.73 -17.28 -7.22
CA LYS A 187 -12.63 -18.64 -6.70
C LYS A 187 -12.61 -18.68 -5.17
N SER A 188 -12.32 -17.54 -4.54
CA SER A 188 -12.24 -17.34 -3.11
C SER A 188 -12.82 -15.97 -2.74
N ASN A 189 -13.18 -15.78 -1.48
CA ASN A 189 -13.56 -14.48 -0.92
C ASN A 189 -12.47 -13.84 -0.07
N LYS A 190 -11.22 -14.36 -0.16
CA LYS A 190 -10.05 -13.83 0.52
C LYS A 190 -9.49 -12.66 -0.28
N ALA A 191 -9.86 -11.46 0.12
CA ALA A 191 -9.46 -10.22 -0.55
C ALA A 191 -8.10 -9.73 -0.07
N SER A 192 -7.26 -9.29 -0.98
CA SER A 192 -6.06 -8.51 -0.67
C SER A 192 -6.44 -7.16 -0.09
N MET A 193 -5.83 -6.83 1.04
CA MET A 193 -6.03 -5.52 1.67
C MET A 193 -5.17 -4.42 1.04
N GLY A 194 -4.37 -4.71 0.01
CA GLY A 194 -3.41 -3.74 -0.51
C GLY A 194 -2.29 -3.39 0.48
N ILE A 195 -1.98 -4.32 1.37
CA ILE A 195 -0.92 -4.22 2.37
C ILE A 195 0.06 -5.37 2.13
N TYR A 196 1.30 -5.02 1.88
CA TYR A 196 2.34 -5.98 1.49
C TYR A 196 3.58 -5.82 2.34
N VAL A 197 4.23 -6.93 2.69
CA VAL A 197 5.61 -6.95 3.19
C VAL A 197 6.47 -7.65 2.14
N PHE A 198 7.53 -7.00 1.72
CA PHE A 198 8.49 -7.56 0.77
C PHE A 198 9.89 -7.64 1.36
N SER A 199 10.62 -8.69 1.03
CA SER A 199 12.08 -8.69 1.10
C SER A 199 12.62 -7.69 0.08
N TRP A 200 13.36 -6.66 0.52
CA TRP A 200 13.75 -5.54 -0.34
C TRP A 200 14.52 -5.95 -1.59
N SER A 201 15.46 -6.87 -1.45
CA SER A 201 16.24 -7.37 -2.58
C SER A 201 15.37 -7.98 -3.69
N LYS A 202 14.28 -8.66 -3.31
CA LYS A 202 13.32 -9.25 -4.24
C LYS A 202 12.45 -8.17 -4.87
N LEU A 203 11.83 -7.32 -4.06
CA LEU A 203 10.99 -6.24 -4.59
C LEU A 203 11.76 -5.39 -5.61
N ARG A 204 12.97 -4.95 -5.26
CA ARG A 204 13.82 -4.16 -6.14
C ARG A 204 14.02 -4.82 -7.50
N LYS A 205 14.41 -6.11 -7.50
CA LYS A 205 14.61 -6.88 -8.73
C LYS A 205 13.37 -6.84 -9.63
N TYR A 206 12.20 -7.10 -9.06
CA TYR A 206 10.96 -7.13 -9.84
C TYR A 206 10.50 -5.74 -10.30
N LEU A 207 10.74 -4.69 -9.52
CA LEU A 207 10.48 -3.31 -9.94
C LEU A 207 11.36 -2.89 -11.13
N GLU A 208 12.64 -3.28 -11.13
CA GLU A 208 13.56 -3.01 -12.24
C GLU A 208 13.16 -3.79 -13.51
N GLN A 209 12.70 -5.03 -13.36
CA GLN A 209 12.20 -5.85 -14.48
C GLN A 209 10.89 -5.30 -15.05
N ASP A 210 9.96 -4.91 -14.18
CA ASP A 210 8.67 -4.35 -14.55
C ASP A 210 8.81 -3.02 -15.31
N GLU A 211 9.69 -2.13 -14.88
CA GLU A 211 9.97 -0.86 -15.60
C GLU A 211 10.64 -1.10 -16.96
N ALA A 212 11.42 -2.17 -17.10
CA ALA A 212 12.05 -2.53 -18.36
C ALA A 212 11.06 -3.15 -19.37
N ASP A 213 9.94 -3.68 -18.91
CA ASP A 213 8.90 -4.25 -19.78
C ASP A 213 7.96 -3.15 -20.30
N SER A 214 8.10 -2.84 -21.57
CA SER A 214 7.25 -1.84 -22.25
C SER A 214 5.76 -2.21 -22.31
N LYS A 215 5.39 -3.46 -22.02
CA LYS A 215 3.99 -3.94 -22.02
C LYS A 215 3.38 -3.89 -20.64
N SER A 216 4.17 -3.73 -19.60
CA SER A 216 3.68 -3.62 -18.24
C SER A 216 2.81 -2.38 -18.06
N SER A 217 1.77 -2.51 -17.26
CA SER A 217 0.96 -1.38 -16.76
C SER A 217 1.57 -0.73 -15.52
N ASN A 218 2.70 -1.27 -15.03
CA ASN A 218 3.40 -0.87 -13.81
C ASN A 218 2.50 -0.94 -12.54
N ASP A 219 1.71 -1.99 -12.46
CA ASP A 219 0.74 -2.21 -11.39
C ASP A 219 1.12 -3.44 -10.55
N PHE A 220 1.04 -3.33 -9.21
CA PHE A 220 1.38 -4.44 -8.33
C PHE A 220 0.53 -5.68 -8.60
N GLY A 221 -0.80 -5.50 -8.66
CA GLY A 221 -1.73 -6.63 -8.79
C GLY A 221 -1.76 -7.25 -10.18
N LYS A 222 -1.52 -6.46 -11.23
CA LYS A 222 -1.62 -6.93 -12.62
C LYS A 222 -0.32 -7.49 -13.17
N ASP A 223 0.80 -6.92 -12.73
CA ASP A 223 2.09 -7.20 -13.36
C ASP A 223 3.07 -7.82 -12.36
N LEU A 224 3.35 -7.14 -11.24
CA LEU A 224 4.43 -7.52 -10.33
C LEU A 224 4.12 -8.80 -9.54
N LEU A 225 2.95 -8.90 -8.89
CA LEU A 225 2.58 -10.09 -8.10
C LEU A 225 2.45 -11.35 -8.96
N PRO A 226 1.79 -11.31 -10.15
CA PRO A 226 1.77 -12.45 -11.06
C PRO A 226 3.18 -12.87 -11.51
N ALA A 227 4.06 -11.93 -11.86
CA ALA A 227 5.43 -12.24 -12.25
C ALA A 227 6.22 -12.93 -11.13
N MET A 228 6.03 -12.50 -9.88
CA MET A 228 6.64 -13.16 -8.72
C MET A 228 6.11 -14.58 -8.50
N LEU A 229 4.80 -14.80 -8.67
CA LEU A 229 4.17 -16.13 -8.57
C LEU A 229 4.67 -17.08 -9.68
N GLU A 230 4.72 -16.61 -10.93
CA GLU A 230 5.24 -17.39 -12.07
C GLU A 230 6.71 -17.78 -11.90
N ALA A 231 7.49 -16.90 -11.27
CA ALA A 231 8.89 -17.19 -10.96
C ALA A 231 9.08 -18.14 -9.77
N GLY A 232 7.98 -18.53 -9.08
CA GLY A 232 8.03 -19.43 -7.95
C GLY A 232 8.57 -18.82 -6.67
N GLU A 233 8.48 -17.49 -6.52
CA GLU A 233 8.87 -16.80 -5.28
C GLU A 233 7.95 -17.21 -4.11
N ARG A 234 8.49 -17.21 -2.90
CA ARG A 234 7.78 -17.63 -1.68
C ARG A 234 6.79 -16.55 -1.26
N MET A 235 5.55 -16.68 -1.69
CA MET A 235 4.48 -15.73 -1.39
C MET A 235 3.48 -16.31 -0.40
N PHE A 236 3.19 -15.57 0.67
CA PHE A 236 2.29 -16.01 1.74
C PHE A 236 1.20 -14.98 2.01
N ALA A 237 0.04 -15.46 2.44
CA ALA A 237 -1.05 -14.64 2.90
C ALA A 237 -1.04 -14.54 4.43
N TYR A 238 -1.13 -13.31 4.94
CA TYR A 238 -1.31 -13.02 6.36
C TYR A 238 -2.77 -12.70 6.62
N GLU A 239 -3.44 -13.54 7.42
CA GLU A 239 -4.84 -13.36 7.75
C GLU A 239 -5.02 -12.23 8.77
N PHE A 240 -5.80 -11.21 8.38
CA PHE A 240 -6.15 -10.11 9.25
C PHE A 240 -7.54 -10.30 9.85
N ASN A 241 -7.60 -10.32 11.18
CA ASN A 241 -8.83 -10.44 11.95
C ASN A 241 -9.14 -9.10 12.63
N GLY A 242 -9.86 -8.23 11.94
CA GLY A 242 -10.20 -6.92 12.44
C GLY A 242 -11.10 -6.15 11.50
N TYR A 243 -11.42 -4.93 11.89
CA TYR A 243 -12.19 -4.05 11.02
C TYR A 243 -11.29 -3.47 9.92
N TRP A 244 -11.73 -3.58 8.68
CA TRP A 244 -11.09 -2.98 7.52
C TRP A 244 -12.13 -2.53 6.50
N LYS A 245 -11.94 -1.35 5.92
CA LYS A 245 -12.81 -0.84 4.85
C LYS A 245 -12.01 0.00 3.86
N ASP A 246 -12.12 -0.35 2.57
CA ASP A 246 -11.74 0.55 1.47
C ASP A 246 -12.77 1.67 1.36
N VAL A 247 -12.31 2.91 1.46
CA VAL A 247 -13.15 4.11 1.30
C VAL A 247 -13.30 4.43 -0.18
N GLY A 248 -13.87 3.49 -0.93
CA GLY A 248 -14.05 3.63 -2.39
C GLY A 248 -15.32 4.36 -2.82
N THR A 249 -16.31 4.50 -1.94
CA THR A 249 -17.61 5.11 -2.24
C THR A 249 -18.10 5.96 -1.07
N ILE A 250 -19.05 6.87 -1.35
CA ILE A 250 -19.71 7.70 -0.31
C ILE A 250 -20.42 6.79 0.71
N GLU A 251 -21.05 5.72 0.25
CA GLU A 251 -21.71 4.74 1.12
C GLU A 251 -20.70 4.10 2.08
N SER A 252 -19.53 3.67 1.58
CA SER A 252 -18.47 3.13 2.43
C SER A 252 -18.00 4.14 3.48
N LEU A 253 -17.89 5.41 3.13
CA LEU A 253 -17.52 6.47 4.06
C LEU A 253 -18.61 6.74 5.09
N CYS A 254 -19.89 6.77 4.67
CA CYS A 254 -21.02 7.03 5.57
C CYS A 254 -21.29 5.86 6.52
N CYS A 255 -21.25 4.62 6.06
CA CYS A 255 -21.39 3.44 6.94
C CYS A 255 -20.38 3.44 8.08
N LEU A 256 -19.16 3.92 7.82
CA LEU A 256 -18.09 4.05 8.81
C LEU A 256 -18.37 5.07 9.92
N LEU A 257 -19.25 6.05 9.67
CA LEU A 257 -19.62 7.08 10.66
C LEU A 257 -20.75 6.62 11.59
N TYR A 258 -21.44 5.51 11.25
CA TYR A 258 -22.57 4.98 12.02
C TYR A 258 -22.27 3.67 12.75
N THR A 259 -21.07 3.09 12.56
CA THR A 259 -20.57 1.92 13.29
C THR A 259 -19.50 2.31 14.29
#